data_aecf289ea44396545d000264484fe88f
#
_entry.id   aecf289ea44396545d000264484fe88f
#
_cell.length_a   1.000
_cell.length_b   1.000
_cell.length_c   1.000
_cell.angle_alpha   90.00
_cell.angle_beta   90.00
_cell.angle_gamma   90.00
#
_symmetry.space_group_name_H-M   'P 1'
#
loop_
_entity.id
_entity.type
_entity.pdbx_description
1 polymer ?
#
loop_
_entity_poly.entity_id
_entity_poly.type
_entity_poly.pdbx_seq_one_letter_code
_entity_poly.pdbx_strand_id
1 'polypeptide(L)'
;MVRRLAKTGLACALHWTGANKLIGALNGSRNVPLVLGYHRVVEDYAACARQYMPAMLISRRMLERQLDWIGRHFRLVSLDELGPRLECGAPFHEPVAAITFDDGYRDVYDHALPLLKRKGIPAAAFVVTDLIGTSRLQSYDKLYLLLARAFSAWRAGPRELARLLHGLGIRLPVRGMNDVKQARHLVADPYTAMRVLFTGLPQIELDRVIEALEAEVGIDEGSFQDLHALTWEMVSEMHRAGMTIGSHTRTHALLHHESRDRVLDETANSRQALARRLGTRIQHFAYPDGRFDTAAVSVVADAGYRFAYTTCLHRDPQYPLLTIPRKLLWENSCLDALGRFSSPIMSCQAHGVFDVFARCRQDHWWPVSASVAPGGGPGG
;
A
#
# COMPACT_ATOMS: atom_id res chain seq x y z
N MET A 1 14.25 -18.05 -12.91
CA MET A 1 15.68 -18.20 -12.59
C MET A 1 16.53 -17.12 -13.24
N VAL A 2 16.54 -16.96 -14.57
CA VAL A 2 17.37 -15.98 -15.31
C VAL A 2 17.22 -14.54 -14.81
N ARG A 3 15.99 -14.03 -14.61
CA ARG A 3 15.74 -12.67 -14.10
C ARG A 3 16.35 -12.41 -12.71
N ARG A 4 16.35 -13.40 -11.82
CA ARG A 4 16.96 -13.26 -10.49
C ARG A 4 18.48 -13.24 -10.55
N LEU A 5 19.09 -14.08 -11.42
CA LEU A 5 20.52 -14.05 -11.66
C LEU A 5 20.98 -12.71 -12.24
N ALA A 6 20.29 -12.21 -13.26
CA ALA A 6 20.59 -10.91 -13.87
C ALA A 6 20.45 -9.75 -12.85
N LYS A 7 19.37 -9.74 -12.05
CA LYS A 7 19.18 -8.75 -10.97
C LYS A 7 20.32 -8.80 -9.95
N THR A 8 20.73 -10.02 -9.53
CA THR A 8 21.80 -10.20 -8.54
C THR A 8 23.14 -9.74 -9.10
N GLY A 9 23.49 -10.16 -10.32
CA GLY A 9 24.76 -9.77 -10.97
C GLY A 9 24.85 -8.26 -11.18
N LEU A 10 23.79 -7.62 -11.69
CA LEU A 10 23.74 -6.17 -11.86
C LEU A 10 23.87 -5.44 -10.51
N ALA A 11 23.13 -5.86 -9.49
CA ALA A 11 23.19 -5.23 -8.19
C ALA A 11 24.58 -5.37 -7.54
N CYS A 12 25.24 -6.52 -7.68
CA CYS A 12 26.61 -6.73 -7.21
C CYS A 12 27.58 -5.81 -7.95
N ALA A 13 27.55 -5.75 -9.28
CA ALA A 13 28.42 -4.90 -10.07
C ALA A 13 28.27 -3.41 -9.69
N LEU A 14 27.04 -2.92 -9.58
CA LEU A 14 26.76 -1.54 -9.20
C LEU A 14 27.18 -1.23 -7.75
N HIS A 15 27.02 -2.18 -6.85
CA HIS A 15 27.41 -2.01 -5.45
C HIS A 15 28.92 -1.97 -5.27
N TRP A 16 29.65 -2.90 -5.91
CA TRP A 16 31.11 -2.99 -5.82
C TRP A 16 31.82 -1.79 -6.46
N THR A 17 31.27 -1.26 -7.55
CA THR A 17 31.79 -0.04 -8.21
C THR A 17 31.34 1.26 -7.51
N GLY A 18 30.42 1.20 -6.57
CA GLY A 18 29.81 2.38 -5.97
C GLY A 18 28.82 3.13 -6.87
N ALA A 19 28.58 2.63 -8.09
CA ALA A 19 27.69 3.27 -9.07
C ALA A 19 26.25 3.39 -8.58
N ASN A 20 25.76 2.48 -7.72
CA ASN A 20 24.46 2.58 -7.10
C ASN A 20 24.31 3.85 -6.22
N LYS A 21 25.34 4.25 -5.49
CA LYS A 21 25.34 5.48 -4.70
C LYS A 21 25.38 6.73 -5.59
N LEU A 22 26.14 6.66 -6.69
CA LEU A 22 26.21 7.74 -7.68
C LEU A 22 24.84 7.94 -8.36
N ILE A 23 24.20 6.85 -8.81
CA ILE A 23 22.85 6.88 -9.39
C ILE A 23 21.86 7.48 -8.37
N GLY A 24 21.92 7.05 -7.12
CA GLY A 24 21.09 7.61 -6.06
C GLY A 24 21.34 9.12 -5.89
N ALA A 25 22.59 9.55 -5.89
CA ALA A 25 22.93 10.97 -5.75
C ALA A 25 22.41 11.81 -6.92
N LEU A 26 22.51 11.30 -8.16
CA LEU A 26 21.99 11.95 -9.36
C LEU A 26 20.46 12.03 -9.36
N ASN A 27 19.79 11.03 -8.79
CA ASN A 27 18.35 11.02 -8.61
C ASN A 27 17.88 11.83 -7.39
N GLY A 28 18.74 12.59 -6.75
CA GLY A 28 18.42 13.45 -5.61
C GLY A 28 18.29 12.70 -4.27
N SER A 29 18.62 11.40 -4.21
CA SER A 29 18.44 10.59 -2.98
C SER A 29 19.31 11.02 -1.79
N ARG A 30 20.33 11.86 -2.01
CA ARG A 30 21.13 12.43 -0.92
C ARG A 30 20.36 13.44 -0.06
N ASN A 31 19.39 14.13 -0.67
CA ASN A 31 18.62 15.20 -0.03
C ASN A 31 17.14 14.81 0.19
N VAL A 32 16.74 13.62 -0.28
CA VAL A 32 15.38 13.10 -0.12
C VAL A 32 15.43 11.93 0.88
N PRO A 33 14.66 12.00 1.96
CA PRO A 33 14.59 10.91 2.93
C PRO A 33 14.04 9.64 2.30
N LEU A 34 14.57 8.50 2.72
CA LEU A 34 14.08 7.19 2.33
C LEU A 34 12.91 6.81 3.24
N VAL A 35 11.68 6.81 2.73
CA VAL A 35 10.54 6.30 3.49
C VAL A 35 10.23 4.89 3.01
N LEU A 36 10.31 3.92 3.91
CA LEU A 36 10.07 2.51 3.64
C LEU A 36 8.71 2.09 4.18
N GLY A 37 7.96 1.35 3.38
CA GLY A 37 6.67 0.79 3.74
C GLY A 37 6.70 -0.74 3.74
N TYR A 38 6.01 -1.31 4.73
CA TYR A 38 5.74 -2.72 4.91
C TYR A 38 4.25 -2.90 5.18
N HIS A 39 3.76 -4.13 5.11
CA HIS A 39 2.38 -4.45 5.48
C HIS A 39 2.37 -5.46 6.62
N ARG A 40 2.40 -6.74 6.32
CA ARG A 40 2.27 -7.83 7.28
C ARG A 40 3.62 -8.41 7.70
N VAL A 41 3.81 -8.64 9.00
CA VAL A 41 5.02 -9.25 9.55
C VAL A 41 4.70 -10.61 10.14
N VAL A 42 5.21 -11.69 9.54
CA VAL A 42 4.88 -13.07 9.90
C VAL A 42 6.10 -13.83 10.43
N GLU A 43 5.88 -14.86 11.25
CA GLU A 43 6.96 -15.73 11.70
C GLU A 43 7.38 -16.71 10.60
N ASP A 44 6.43 -17.43 10.00
CA ASP A 44 6.67 -18.38 8.91
C ASP A 44 6.15 -17.86 7.58
N TYR A 45 7.04 -17.21 6.83
CA TYR A 45 6.72 -16.71 5.49
C TYR A 45 6.27 -17.83 4.54
N ALA A 46 6.90 -19.02 4.60
CA ALA A 46 6.61 -20.08 3.64
C ALA A 46 5.22 -20.67 3.85
N ALA A 47 4.76 -20.78 5.09
CA ALA A 47 3.40 -21.21 5.41
C ALA A 47 2.37 -20.16 5.00
N CYS A 48 2.57 -18.89 5.39
CA CYS A 48 1.65 -17.79 5.09
C CYS A 48 1.56 -17.47 3.60
N ALA A 49 2.66 -17.53 2.85
CA ALA A 49 2.68 -17.26 1.41
C ALA A 49 1.93 -18.31 0.55
N ARG A 50 1.56 -19.45 1.10
CA ARG A 50 0.70 -20.44 0.45
C ARG A 50 -0.79 -20.14 0.59
N GLN A 51 -1.15 -19.34 1.60
CA GLN A 51 -2.55 -19.05 1.94
C GLN A 51 -2.94 -17.61 1.58
N TYR A 52 -1.99 -16.69 1.68
CA TYR A 52 -2.21 -15.26 1.54
C TYR A 52 -1.34 -14.68 0.42
N MET A 53 -1.50 -13.39 0.16
CA MET A 53 -0.74 -12.68 -0.87
C MET A 53 0.74 -12.50 -0.50
N PRO A 54 1.69 -13.16 -1.19
CA PRO A 54 3.11 -13.14 -0.79
C PRO A 54 3.74 -11.73 -0.83
N ALA A 55 3.22 -10.83 -1.69
CA ALA A 55 3.72 -9.46 -1.83
C ALA A 55 3.39 -8.57 -0.63
N MET A 56 2.46 -8.99 0.24
CA MET A 56 2.11 -8.28 1.47
C MET A 56 2.95 -8.74 2.67
N LEU A 57 3.72 -9.81 2.54
CA LEU A 57 4.34 -10.50 3.67
C LEU A 57 5.85 -10.25 3.75
N ILE A 58 6.32 -10.07 4.98
CA ILE A 58 7.73 -10.16 5.33
C ILE A 58 7.89 -10.99 6.60
N SER A 59 8.85 -11.92 6.62
CA SER A 59 9.18 -12.63 7.86
C SER A 59 9.85 -11.68 8.86
N ARG A 60 9.58 -11.88 10.15
CA ARG A 60 10.26 -11.12 11.23
C ARG A 60 11.78 -11.17 11.06
N ARG A 61 12.33 -12.32 10.66
CA ARG A 61 13.76 -12.49 10.39
C ARG A 61 14.26 -11.63 9.22
N MET A 62 13.49 -11.53 8.12
CA MET A 62 13.86 -10.71 6.97
C MET A 62 13.72 -9.23 7.29
N LEU A 63 12.64 -8.85 7.98
CA LEU A 63 12.47 -7.48 8.48
C LEU A 63 13.66 -7.05 9.32
N GLU A 64 14.08 -7.89 10.29
CA GLU A 64 15.24 -7.61 11.13
C GLU A 64 16.51 -7.39 10.31
N ARG A 65 16.79 -8.23 9.30
CA ARG A 65 17.95 -8.06 8.41
C ARG A 65 17.90 -6.75 7.61
N GLN A 66 16.71 -6.40 7.11
CA GLN A 66 16.53 -5.15 6.38
C GLN A 66 16.72 -3.95 7.31
N LEU A 67 16.11 -3.96 8.50
CA LEU A 67 16.28 -2.89 9.52
C LEU A 67 17.74 -2.74 9.97
N ASP A 68 18.45 -3.84 10.18
CA ASP A 68 19.88 -3.82 10.53
C ASP A 68 20.74 -3.21 9.43
N TRP A 69 20.40 -3.52 8.18
CA TRP A 69 21.11 -2.92 7.04
C TRP A 69 20.79 -1.41 6.96
N ILE A 70 19.52 -1.02 7.09
CA ILE A 70 19.09 0.38 7.02
C ILE A 70 19.75 1.19 8.13
N GLY A 71 19.72 0.72 9.39
CA GLY A 71 20.29 1.44 10.53
C GLY A 71 21.82 1.62 10.48
N ARG A 72 22.53 0.81 9.66
CA ARG A 72 23.98 1.01 9.42
C ARG A 72 24.27 2.08 8.37
N HIS A 73 23.31 2.44 7.53
CA HIS A 73 23.51 3.30 6.38
C HIS A 73 22.71 4.60 6.43
N PHE A 74 21.66 4.65 7.27
CA PHE A 74 20.74 5.76 7.42
C PHE A 74 20.48 6.01 8.90
N ARG A 75 20.35 7.27 9.29
CA ARG A 75 19.77 7.61 10.58
C ARG A 75 18.27 7.38 10.53
N LEU A 76 17.76 6.52 11.41
CA LEU A 76 16.33 6.23 11.50
C LEU A 76 15.63 7.35 12.28
N VAL A 77 14.56 7.90 11.69
CA VAL A 77 13.78 9.00 12.24
C VAL A 77 12.29 8.66 12.26
N SER A 78 11.54 9.27 13.18
CA SER A 78 10.08 9.18 13.16
C SER A 78 9.49 10.06 12.04
N LEU A 79 8.24 9.81 11.66
CA LEU A 79 7.54 10.70 10.73
C LEU A 79 7.29 12.07 11.35
N ASP A 80 7.11 12.15 12.68
CA ASP A 80 6.93 13.40 13.41
C ASP A 80 8.22 14.24 13.45
N GLU A 81 9.40 13.64 13.35
CA GLU A 81 10.67 14.35 13.13
C GLU A 81 10.86 14.70 11.66
N LEU A 82 10.50 13.78 10.74
CA LEU A 82 10.70 13.95 9.31
C LEU A 82 9.83 15.05 8.70
N GLY A 83 8.53 15.05 9.03
CA GLY A 83 7.55 15.95 8.44
C GLY A 83 7.90 17.42 8.58
N PRO A 84 8.15 17.96 9.80
CA PRO A 84 8.55 19.36 9.99
C PRO A 84 9.83 19.75 9.25
N ARG A 85 10.80 18.83 9.14
CA ARG A 85 12.03 19.10 8.36
C ARG A 85 11.76 19.26 6.88
N LEU A 86 10.88 18.42 6.32
CA LEU A 86 10.44 18.55 4.92
C LEU A 86 9.68 19.86 4.69
N GLU A 87 8.85 20.25 5.63
CA GLU A 87 8.06 21.49 5.56
C GLU A 87 8.93 22.73 5.59
N CYS A 88 9.97 22.76 6.44
CA CYS A 88 10.92 23.88 6.49
C CYS A 88 11.91 23.88 5.32
N GLY A 89 11.92 22.84 4.47
CA GLY A 89 12.96 22.70 3.43
C GLY A 89 14.37 22.55 3.99
N ALA A 90 14.52 22.18 5.28
CA ALA A 90 15.81 22.06 5.92
C ALA A 90 16.59 20.87 5.32
N PRO A 91 17.87 21.06 4.94
CA PRO A 91 18.67 20.00 4.38
C PRO A 91 18.95 18.89 5.41
N PHE A 92 19.03 17.65 4.93
CA PHE A 92 19.51 16.53 5.73
C PHE A 92 21.02 16.46 5.59
N HIS A 93 21.74 16.62 6.70
CA HIS A 93 23.22 16.55 6.72
C HIS A 93 23.77 15.14 6.58
N GLU A 94 22.92 14.15 6.83
CA GLU A 94 23.19 12.73 6.69
C GLU A 94 22.00 12.00 6.06
N PRO A 95 22.19 10.83 5.46
CA PRO A 95 21.08 10.02 4.93
C PRO A 95 20.12 9.63 6.05
N VAL A 96 18.83 9.91 5.88
CA VAL A 96 17.78 9.55 6.84
C VAL A 96 16.79 8.57 6.24
N ALA A 97 16.24 7.69 7.09
CA ALA A 97 15.16 6.80 6.70
C ALA A 97 14.07 6.76 7.76
N ALA A 98 12.82 6.56 7.30
CA ALA A 98 11.66 6.33 8.15
C ALA A 98 11.02 4.99 7.80
N ILE A 99 10.48 4.30 8.81
CA ILE A 99 9.85 2.99 8.68
C ILE A 99 8.36 3.14 8.88
N THR A 100 7.56 2.57 7.98
CA THR A 100 6.10 2.62 8.04
C THR A 100 5.49 1.23 7.82
N PHE A 101 4.31 1.00 8.41
CA PHE A 101 3.51 -0.20 8.22
C PHE A 101 2.09 0.23 7.84
N ASP A 102 1.53 -0.37 6.80
CA ASP A 102 0.19 -0.04 6.31
C ASP A 102 -0.88 -1.03 6.79
N ASP A 103 -2.14 -0.70 6.57
CA ASP A 103 -3.35 -1.49 6.75
C ASP A 103 -3.77 -1.77 8.20
N GLY A 104 -2.86 -1.64 9.16
CA GLY A 104 -3.19 -1.87 10.56
C GLY A 104 -3.43 -3.33 10.93
N TYR A 105 -2.71 -4.27 10.32
CA TYR A 105 -2.76 -5.68 10.70
C TYR A 105 -2.21 -5.92 12.11
N ARG A 106 -2.84 -6.85 12.83
CA ARG A 106 -2.47 -7.22 14.18
C ARG A 106 -1.03 -7.75 14.28
N ASP A 107 -0.54 -8.44 13.24
CA ASP A 107 0.81 -9.01 13.22
C ASP A 107 1.92 -7.95 13.30
N VAL A 108 1.64 -6.69 12.97
CA VAL A 108 2.56 -5.56 13.21
C VAL A 108 2.76 -5.32 14.70
N TYR A 109 1.70 -5.43 15.51
CA TYR A 109 1.79 -5.35 16.96
C TYR A 109 2.50 -6.57 17.55
N ASP A 110 2.11 -7.77 17.12
CA ASP A 110 2.63 -9.01 17.68
C ASP A 110 4.11 -9.26 17.33
N HIS A 111 4.56 -8.90 16.13
CA HIS A 111 5.89 -9.26 15.61
C HIS A 111 6.82 -8.07 15.35
N ALA A 112 6.32 -6.97 14.80
CA ALA A 112 7.16 -5.82 14.47
C ALA A 112 7.44 -4.94 15.70
N LEU A 113 6.43 -4.59 16.49
CA LEU A 113 6.58 -3.70 17.64
C LEU A 113 7.62 -4.18 18.64
N PRO A 114 7.68 -5.47 19.08
CA PRO A 114 8.72 -5.95 19.97
C PRO A 114 10.13 -5.85 19.38
N LEU A 115 10.27 -6.09 18.07
CA LEU A 115 11.53 -5.96 17.36
C LEU A 115 12.00 -4.49 17.31
N LEU A 116 11.11 -3.57 16.95
CA LEU A 116 11.37 -2.14 16.88
C LEU A 116 11.76 -1.57 18.24
N LYS A 117 11.02 -1.91 19.31
CA LYS A 117 11.32 -1.52 20.70
C LYS A 117 12.71 -2.00 21.13
N ARG A 118 13.03 -3.26 20.88
CA ARG A 118 14.34 -3.84 21.24
C ARG A 118 15.50 -3.11 20.55
N LYS A 119 15.27 -2.65 19.29
CA LYS A 119 16.29 -1.95 18.50
C LYS A 119 16.29 -0.42 18.68
N GLY A 120 15.32 0.13 19.40
CA GLY A 120 15.14 1.59 19.51
C GLY A 120 14.81 2.28 18.19
N ILE A 121 14.12 1.59 17.27
CA ILE A 121 13.79 2.09 15.93
C ILE A 121 12.42 2.76 15.96
N PRO A 122 12.33 4.07 15.66
CA PRO A 122 11.04 4.73 15.48
C PRO A 122 10.35 4.24 14.21
N ALA A 123 9.03 4.09 14.26
CA ALA A 123 8.24 3.68 13.13
C ALA A 123 6.84 4.32 13.16
N ALA A 124 6.10 4.19 12.06
CA ALA A 124 4.71 4.61 11.96
C ALA A 124 3.81 3.45 11.53
N ALA A 125 2.54 3.50 11.94
CA ALA A 125 1.49 2.61 11.45
C ALA A 125 0.34 3.43 10.86
N PHE A 126 -0.04 3.13 9.62
CA PHE A 126 -1.20 3.69 8.95
C PHE A 126 -2.35 2.69 9.05
N VAL A 127 -3.42 3.08 9.71
CA VAL A 127 -4.50 2.15 10.08
C VAL A 127 -5.82 2.48 9.38
N VAL A 128 -6.55 1.43 9.00
CA VAL A 128 -7.90 1.50 8.41
C VAL A 128 -8.91 1.51 9.54
N THR A 129 -9.53 2.66 9.82
CA THR A 129 -10.19 2.89 11.11
C THR A 129 -11.46 2.06 11.34
N ASP A 130 -12.21 1.73 10.30
CA ASP A 130 -13.44 0.94 10.42
C ASP A 130 -13.18 -0.56 10.63
N LEU A 131 -11.92 -1.00 10.48
CA LEU A 131 -11.53 -2.38 10.74
C LEU A 131 -10.98 -2.58 12.16
N ILE A 132 -10.47 -1.52 12.80
CA ILE A 132 -9.88 -1.62 14.13
C ILE A 132 -10.88 -2.14 15.14
N GLY A 133 -10.53 -3.24 15.81
CA GLY A 133 -11.37 -3.90 16.84
C GLY A 133 -12.50 -4.74 16.25
N THR A 134 -12.45 -5.06 14.97
CA THR A 134 -13.42 -5.96 14.32
C THR A 134 -12.75 -7.24 13.83
N SER A 135 -13.56 -8.25 13.51
CA SER A 135 -13.12 -9.48 12.82
C SER A 135 -13.24 -9.38 11.30
N ARG A 136 -13.63 -8.22 10.76
CA ARG A 136 -13.74 -8.01 9.31
C ARG A 136 -12.37 -7.96 8.67
N LEU A 137 -12.27 -8.55 7.49
CA LEU A 137 -11.05 -8.52 6.69
C LEU A 137 -10.95 -7.25 5.85
N GLN A 138 -9.72 -6.91 5.42
CA GLN A 138 -9.51 -5.94 4.36
C GLN A 138 -10.26 -6.36 3.09
N SER A 139 -10.87 -5.41 2.38
CA SER A 139 -11.69 -5.69 1.17
C SER A 139 -10.91 -6.52 0.15
N TYR A 140 -9.65 -6.23 -0.06
CA TYR A 140 -8.82 -6.94 -1.03
C TYR A 140 -8.40 -8.35 -0.55
N ASP A 141 -8.21 -8.58 0.76
CA ASP A 141 -7.97 -9.91 1.31
C ASP A 141 -9.23 -10.77 1.19
N LYS A 142 -10.38 -10.22 1.59
CA LYS A 142 -11.68 -10.88 1.45
C LYS A 142 -11.95 -11.26 -0.01
N LEU A 143 -11.76 -10.30 -0.92
CA LEU A 143 -11.91 -10.55 -2.36
C LEU A 143 -10.96 -11.64 -2.87
N TYR A 144 -9.69 -11.61 -2.46
CA TYR A 144 -8.72 -12.63 -2.84
C TYR A 144 -9.12 -14.03 -2.37
N LEU A 145 -9.54 -14.17 -1.11
CA LEU A 145 -9.95 -15.45 -0.52
C LEU A 145 -11.22 -15.99 -1.20
N LEU A 146 -12.20 -15.13 -1.45
CA LEU A 146 -13.42 -15.50 -2.17
C LEU A 146 -13.12 -15.95 -3.60
N LEU A 147 -12.28 -15.22 -4.32
CA LEU A 147 -11.85 -15.59 -5.66
C LEU A 147 -11.05 -16.90 -5.67
N ALA A 148 -10.13 -17.09 -4.71
CA ALA A 148 -9.38 -18.35 -4.60
C ALA A 148 -10.31 -19.55 -4.40
N ARG A 149 -11.33 -19.39 -3.55
CA ARG A 149 -12.34 -20.43 -3.32
C ARG A 149 -13.24 -20.64 -4.52
N ALA A 150 -13.72 -19.55 -5.15
CA ALA A 150 -14.55 -19.62 -6.34
C ALA A 150 -13.83 -20.27 -7.52
N PHE A 151 -12.58 -19.89 -7.80
CA PHE A 151 -11.78 -20.49 -8.88
C PHE A 151 -11.47 -21.98 -8.64
N SER A 152 -11.43 -22.40 -7.38
CA SER A 152 -11.31 -23.83 -7.04
C SER A 152 -12.61 -24.61 -7.24
N ALA A 153 -13.77 -23.97 -7.05
CA ALA A 153 -15.08 -24.58 -7.22
C ALA A 153 -15.58 -24.53 -8.66
N TRP A 154 -15.25 -23.49 -9.39
CA TRP A 154 -15.69 -23.24 -10.76
C TRP A 154 -14.94 -24.10 -11.79
N ARG A 155 -15.64 -24.60 -12.81
CA ARG A 155 -15.02 -25.37 -13.90
C ARG A 155 -14.15 -24.52 -14.82
N ALA A 156 -14.47 -23.24 -14.96
CA ALA A 156 -13.79 -22.30 -15.83
C ALA A 156 -13.73 -20.90 -15.19
N GLY A 157 -12.97 -20.76 -14.09
CA GLY A 157 -12.91 -19.59 -13.22
C GLY A 157 -12.98 -18.22 -13.94
N PRO A 158 -12.13 -17.91 -14.95
CA PRO A 158 -12.19 -16.64 -15.65
C PRO A 158 -13.51 -16.39 -16.40
N ARG A 159 -14.15 -17.44 -16.93
CA ARG A 159 -15.42 -17.30 -17.66
C ARG A 159 -16.59 -17.09 -16.70
N GLU A 160 -16.55 -17.74 -15.56
CA GLU A 160 -17.61 -17.67 -14.55
C GLU A 160 -17.53 -16.32 -13.82
N LEU A 161 -16.34 -15.82 -13.53
CA LEU A 161 -16.16 -14.46 -13.06
C LEU A 161 -16.70 -13.42 -14.08
N ALA A 162 -16.42 -13.60 -15.37
CA ALA A 162 -16.92 -12.70 -16.39
C ALA A 162 -18.45 -12.72 -16.48
N ARG A 163 -19.12 -13.88 -16.29
CA ARG A 163 -20.60 -13.97 -16.23
C ARG A 163 -21.16 -13.27 -14.99
N LEU A 164 -20.51 -13.47 -13.81
CA LEU A 164 -20.89 -12.81 -12.57
C LEU A 164 -20.84 -11.27 -12.73
N LEU A 165 -19.74 -10.74 -13.24
CA LEU A 165 -19.58 -9.30 -13.49
C LEU A 165 -20.63 -8.78 -14.49
N HIS A 166 -20.88 -9.54 -15.56
CA HIS A 166 -21.93 -9.19 -16.54
C HIS A 166 -23.31 -9.16 -15.90
N GLY A 167 -23.65 -10.16 -15.08
CA GLY A 167 -24.92 -10.23 -14.33
C GLY A 167 -25.11 -9.04 -13.36
N LEU A 168 -24.02 -8.53 -12.79
CA LEU A 168 -24.02 -7.33 -11.95
C LEU A 168 -24.04 -6.02 -12.74
N GLY A 169 -23.93 -6.08 -14.09
CA GLY A 169 -23.81 -4.89 -14.94
C GLY A 169 -22.47 -4.17 -14.83
N ILE A 170 -21.46 -4.81 -14.24
CA ILE A 170 -20.14 -4.23 -14.00
C ILE A 170 -19.26 -4.39 -15.23
N ARG A 171 -18.72 -3.27 -15.71
CA ARG A 171 -17.75 -3.22 -16.81
C ARG A 171 -16.39 -2.83 -16.27
N LEU A 172 -15.39 -3.68 -16.48
CA LEU A 172 -14.02 -3.34 -16.08
C LEU A 172 -13.48 -2.22 -16.98
N PRO A 173 -12.96 -1.12 -16.42
CA PRO A 173 -12.35 -0.04 -17.18
C PRO A 173 -10.95 -0.44 -17.66
N VAL A 174 -10.88 -1.32 -18.66
CA VAL A 174 -9.59 -1.74 -19.23
C VAL A 174 -9.27 -0.84 -20.41
N ARG A 175 -8.41 0.16 -20.20
CA ARG A 175 -7.92 1.02 -21.28
C ARG A 175 -7.18 0.18 -22.34
N GLY A 176 -7.63 0.32 -23.59
CA GLY A 176 -6.96 -0.29 -24.77
C GLY A 176 -7.33 -1.73 -25.07
N MET A 177 -8.36 -2.30 -24.45
CA MET A 177 -8.80 -3.66 -24.70
C MET A 177 -10.14 -3.68 -25.45
N ASN A 178 -10.06 -3.81 -26.75
CA ASN A 178 -11.20 -4.09 -27.63
C ASN A 178 -11.48 -5.61 -27.78
N ASP A 179 -10.80 -6.47 -27.03
CA ASP A 179 -10.88 -7.92 -27.24
C ASP A 179 -11.11 -8.70 -25.94
N VAL A 180 -12.19 -9.49 -25.93
CA VAL A 180 -12.57 -10.47 -24.88
C VAL A 180 -11.42 -11.45 -24.56
N LYS A 181 -10.50 -11.71 -25.53
CA LYS A 181 -9.35 -12.60 -25.30
C LYS A 181 -8.32 -11.97 -24.33
N GLN A 182 -8.09 -10.66 -24.42
CA GLN A 182 -7.18 -9.96 -23.50
C GLN A 182 -7.78 -9.85 -22.09
N ALA A 183 -9.09 -9.65 -21.96
CA ALA A 183 -9.79 -9.69 -20.67
C ALA A 183 -9.60 -11.04 -19.94
N ARG A 184 -9.51 -12.16 -20.68
CA ARG A 184 -9.26 -13.48 -20.11
C ARG A 184 -7.87 -13.64 -19.48
N HIS A 185 -6.84 -12.97 -20.01
CA HIS A 185 -5.50 -13.01 -19.43
C HIS A 185 -5.37 -12.17 -18.16
N LEU A 186 -6.20 -11.11 -18.02
CA LEU A 186 -6.20 -10.25 -16.84
C LEU A 186 -6.82 -10.89 -15.60
N VAL A 187 -7.63 -11.92 -15.78
CA VAL A 187 -8.28 -12.65 -14.68
C VAL A 187 -7.88 -14.13 -14.67
N ALA A 188 -6.65 -14.43 -15.08
CA ALA A 188 -6.17 -15.80 -15.27
C ALA A 188 -6.07 -16.59 -13.97
N ASP A 189 -5.83 -15.93 -12.86
CA ASP A 189 -5.71 -16.51 -11.52
C ASP A 189 -6.35 -15.58 -10.46
N PRO A 190 -6.66 -16.09 -9.26
CA PRO A 190 -7.33 -15.31 -8.21
C PRO A 190 -6.63 -14.01 -7.83
N TYR A 191 -5.29 -13.99 -7.78
CA TYR A 191 -4.53 -12.80 -7.43
C TYR A 191 -4.62 -11.74 -8.53
N THR A 192 -4.45 -12.14 -9.79
CA THR A 192 -4.59 -11.23 -10.93
C THR A 192 -6.01 -10.69 -11.02
N ALA A 193 -7.04 -11.53 -10.82
CA ALA A 193 -8.44 -11.12 -10.79
C ALA A 193 -8.71 -10.11 -9.67
N MET A 194 -8.26 -10.41 -8.45
CA MET A 194 -8.37 -9.49 -7.32
C MET A 194 -7.72 -8.13 -7.63
N ARG A 195 -6.49 -8.13 -8.16
CA ARG A 195 -5.78 -6.88 -8.48
C ARG A 195 -6.54 -6.05 -9.53
N VAL A 196 -7.09 -6.68 -10.56
CA VAL A 196 -7.86 -5.99 -11.61
C VAL A 196 -9.13 -5.38 -11.05
N LEU A 197 -9.90 -6.15 -10.26
CA LEU A 197 -11.14 -5.67 -9.65
C LEU A 197 -10.86 -4.56 -8.64
N PHE A 198 -9.96 -4.79 -7.71
CA PHE A 198 -9.61 -3.85 -6.65
C PHE A 198 -9.08 -2.52 -7.20
N THR A 199 -8.22 -2.56 -8.25
CA THR A 199 -7.64 -1.33 -8.80
C THR A 199 -8.46 -0.69 -9.91
N GLY A 200 -9.52 -1.32 -10.37
CA GLY A 200 -10.34 -0.84 -11.48
C GLY A 200 -11.76 -0.42 -11.11
N LEU A 201 -12.25 -0.75 -9.92
CA LEU A 201 -13.61 -0.48 -9.52
C LEU A 201 -13.69 0.54 -8.37
N PRO A 202 -14.70 1.42 -8.35
CA PRO A 202 -15.09 2.14 -7.15
C PRO A 202 -15.49 1.18 -6.03
N GLN A 203 -15.36 1.62 -4.78
CA GLN A 203 -15.64 0.77 -3.61
C GLN A 203 -17.05 0.17 -3.64
N ILE A 204 -18.04 0.93 -4.04
CA ILE A 204 -19.44 0.45 -4.10
C ILE A 204 -19.62 -0.71 -5.08
N GLU A 205 -18.93 -0.70 -6.22
CA GLU A 205 -18.98 -1.80 -7.18
C GLU A 205 -18.17 -3.00 -6.69
N LEU A 206 -17.05 -2.74 -6.03
CA LEU A 206 -16.24 -3.78 -5.42
C LEU A 206 -17.02 -4.53 -4.33
N ASP A 207 -17.75 -3.82 -3.49
CA ASP A 207 -18.60 -4.39 -2.44
C ASP A 207 -19.69 -5.29 -3.06
N ARG A 208 -20.34 -4.88 -4.15
CA ARG A 208 -21.31 -5.72 -4.88
C ARG A 208 -20.69 -7.00 -5.43
N VAL A 209 -19.45 -6.95 -5.91
CA VAL A 209 -18.74 -8.16 -6.37
C VAL A 209 -18.43 -9.07 -5.19
N ILE A 210 -17.98 -8.51 -4.06
CA ILE A 210 -17.69 -9.26 -2.83
C ILE A 210 -18.97 -9.95 -2.32
N GLU A 211 -20.08 -9.22 -2.23
CA GLU A 211 -21.39 -9.77 -1.81
C GLU A 211 -21.86 -10.92 -2.72
N ALA A 212 -21.73 -10.76 -4.03
CA ALA A 212 -22.12 -11.80 -4.97
C ALA A 212 -21.24 -13.07 -4.85
N LEU A 213 -19.93 -12.90 -4.69
CA LEU A 213 -19.01 -14.02 -4.44
C LEU A 213 -19.28 -14.67 -3.09
N GLU A 214 -19.59 -13.89 -2.07
CA GLU A 214 -19.94 -14.39 -0.73
C GLU A 214 -21.20 -15.25 -0.73
N ALA A 215 -22.23 -14.82 -1.48
CA ALA A 215 -23.45 -15.61 -1.68
C ALA A 215 -23.19 -16.95 -2.39
N GLU A 216 -22.16 -17.02 -3.27
CA GLU A 216 -21.86 -18.21 -4.05
C GLU A 216 -20.93 -19.20 -3.30
N VAL A 217 -19.87 -18.71 -2.67
CA VAL A 217 -18.85 -19.59 -2.06
C VAL A 217 -18.63 -19.38 -0.56
N GLY A 218 -19.01 -18.24 -0.04
CA GLY A 218 -18.93 -17.86 1.38
C GLY A 218 -17.57 -18.10 2.05
N ILE A 219 -17.20 -17.27 2.97
CA ILE A 219 -16.07 -17.48 3.90
C ILE A 219 -16.49 -17.07 5.31
N ASP A 220 -15.94 -17.75 6.30
CA ASP A 220 -16.04 -17.31 7.71
C ASP A 220 -14.84 -16.41 8.01
N GLU A 221 -15.05 -15.10 8.04
CA GLU A 221 -13.98 -14.12 8.30
C GLU A 221 -13.33 -14.34 9.66
N GLY A 222 -14.09 -14.79 10.67
CA GLY A 222 -13.58 -15.07 12.01
C GLY A 222 -12.54 -16.18 12.06
N SER A 223 -12.52 -17.07 11.07
CA SER A 223 -11.53 -18.14 10.97
C SER A 223 -10.13 -17.66 10.52
N PHE A 224 -10.02 -16.47 9.94
CA PHE A 224 -8.76 -15.90 9.44
C PHE A 224 -8.12 -14.92 10.44
N GLN A 225 -7.89 -15.38 11.67
CA GLN A 225 -7.35 -14.56 12.76
C GLN A 225 -6.04 -13.85 12.40
N ASP A 226 -5.21 -14.46 11.56
CA ASP A 226 -3.96 -13.90 11.07
C ASP A 226 -4.15 -12.64 10.19
N LEU A 227 -5.37 -12.44 9.64
CA LEU A 227 -5.71 -11.27 8.82
C LEU A 227 -6.46 -10.19 9.60
N HIS A 228 -6.72 -10.40 10.88
CA HIS A 228 -7.46 -9.43 11.66
C HIS A 228 -6.65 -8.14 11.85
N ALA A 229 -7.38 -7.03 11.93
CA ALA A 229 -6.81 -5.74 12.25
C ALA A 229 -6.42 -5.64 13.75
N LEU A 230 -5.63 -4.62 14.06
CA LEU A 230 -5.35 -4.19 15.43
C LEU A 230 -6.64 -3.95 16.22
N THR A 231 -6.58 -4.06 17.55
CA THR A 231 -7.60 -3.49 18.43
C THR A 231 -7.26 -2.04 18.76
N TRP A 232 -8.24 -1.28 19.26
CA TRP A 232 -8.00 0.09 19.70
C TRP A 232 -7.03 0.19 20.88
N GLU A 233 -7.00 -0.83 21.73
CA GLU A 233 -6.04 -0.96 22.83
C GLU A 233 -4.63 -1.11 22.29
N MET A 234 -4.43 -2.00 21.30
CA MET A 234 -3.13 -2.18 20.63
C MET A 234 -2.66 -0.91 19.93
N VAL A 235 -3.55 -0.20 19.22
CA VAL A 235 -3.21 1.10 18.58
C VAL A 235 -2.75 2.11 19.64
N SER A 236 -3.46 2.18 20.79
CA SER A 236 -3.10 3.08 21.88
C SER A 236 -1.77 2.69 22.54
N GLU A 237 -1.47 1.40 22.65
CA GLU A 237 -0.19 0.91 23.19
C GLU A 237 0.97 1.18 22.23
N MET A 238 0.78 0.99 20.92
CA MET A 238 1.75 1.35 19.90
C MET A 238 2.07 2.85 19.95
N HIS A 239 1.05 3.70 20.06
CA HIS A 239 1.24 5.14 20.21
C HIS A 239 2.01 5.50 21.49
N ARG A 240 1.63 4.94 22.63
CA ARG A 240 2.37 5.14 23.91
C ARG A 240 3.80 4.62 23.87
N ALA A 241 4.06 3.62 23.04
CA ALA A 241 5.40 3.09 22.80
C ALA A 241 6.24 3.95 21.84
N GLY A 242 5.72 5.10 21.37
CA GLY A 242 6.43 6.04 20.51
C GLY A 242 6.25 5.79 19.01
N MET A 243 5.36 4.90 18.59
CA MET A 243 5.01 4.81 17.17
C MET A 243 4.09 5.95 16.75
N THR A 244 4.40 6.59 15.63
CA THR A 244 3.49 7.54 15.00
C THR A 244 2.29 6.77 14.42
N ILE A 245 1.06 7.16 14.79
CA ILE A 245 -0.15 6.59 14.22
C ILE A 245 -0.71 7.55 13.18
N GLY A 246 -0.88 7.06 11.97
CA GLY A 246 -1.47 7.78 10.84
C GLY A 246 -2.73 7.08 10.32
N SER A 247 -3.45 7.76 9.43
CA SER A 247 -4.65 7.22 8.80
C SER A 247 -4.33 6.55 7.46
N HIS A 248 -5.05 5.45 7.19
CA HIS A 248 -5.08 4.76 5.90
C HIS A 248 -6.51 4.69 5.35
N THR A 249 -7.24 5.81 5.47
CA THR A 249 -8.67 5.95 5.23
C THR A 249 -9.55 5.25 6.28
N ARG A 250 -10.85 5.33 6.08
CA ARG A 250 -11.86 4.68 6.91
C ARG A 250 -12.04 3.22 6.54
N THR A 251 -12.18 2.93 5.24
CA THR A 251 -12.54 1.60 4.70
C THR A 251 -11.52 1.00 3.74
N HIS A 252 -10.35 1.66 3.54
CA HIS A 252 -9.34 1.32 2.54
C HIS A 252 -9.80 1.57 1.08
N ALA A 253 -10.72 2.52 0.87
CA ALA A 253 -11.17 2.88 -0.47
C ALA A 253 -10.04 3.53 -1.31
N LEU A 254 -9.98 3.20 -2.61
CA LEU A 254 -9.05 3.83 -3.55
C LEU A 254 -9.57 5.20 -3.97
N LEU A 255 -9.07 6.25 -3.34
CA LEU A 255 -9.64 7.61 -3.39
C LEU A 255 -9.79 8.18 -4.81
N HIS A 256 -8.93 7.81 -5.75
CA HIS A 256 -8.98 8.27 -7.14
C HIS A 256 -10.15 7.69 -7.97
N HIS A 257 -10.94 6.77 -7.41
CA HIS A 257 -12.16 6.23 -8.00
C HIS A 257 -13.43 6.78 -7.33
N GLU A 258 -13.26 7.55 -6.25
CA GLU A 258 -14.36 7.98 -5.40
C GLU A 258 -14.79 9.43 -5.68
N SER A 259 -16.05 9.74 -5.36
CA SER A 259 -16.54 11.12 -5.40
C SER A 259 -15.85 11.97 -4.32
N ARG A 260 -15.81 13.30 -4.53
CA ARG A 260 -15.24 14.24 -3.56
C ARG A 260 -15.81 14.05 -2.14
N ASP A 261 -17.12 13.87 -2.03
CA ASP A 261 -17.80 13.69 -0.73
C ASP A 261 -17.37 12.40 -0.05
N ARG A 262 -17.21 11.32 -0.84
CA ARG A 262 -16.72 10.04 -0.34
C ARG A 262 -15.26 10.13 0.10
N VAL A 263 -14.41 10.80 -0.68
CA VAL A 263 -13.01 11.05 -0.31
C VAL A 263 -12.93 11.83 1.00
N LEU A 264 -13.79 12.84 1.19
CA LEU A 264 -13.84 13.61 2.43
C LEU A 264 -14.31 12.75 3.60
N ASP A 265 -15.35 11.92 3.41
CA ASP A 265 -15.81 10.97 4.42
C ASP A 265 -14.71 9.99 4.85
N GLU A 266 -14.00 9.40 3.88
CA GLU A 266 -12.90 8.46 4.12
C GLU A 266 -11.74 9.11 4.89
N THR A 267 -11.40 10.34 4.58
CA THR A 267 -10.23 11.03 5.13
C THR A 267 -10.54 11.77 6.43
N ALA A 268 -11.60 12.57 6.47
CA ALA A 268 -11.93 13.37 7.66
C ALA A 268 -12.40 12.49 8.83
N ASN A 269 -13.27 11.51 8.57
CA ASN A 269 -13.79 10.66 9.64
C ASN A 269 -12.72 9.72 10.21
N SER A 270 -11.83 9.17 9.38
CA SER A 270 -10.71 8.37 9.89
C SER A 270 -9.77 9.19 10.76
N ARG A 271 -9.43 10.42 10.32
CA ARG A 271 -8.62 11.35 11.11
C ARG A 271 -9.26 11.66 12.46
N GLN A 272 -10.57 11.94 12.45
CA GLN A 272 -11.32 12.27 13.65
C GLN A 272 -11.43 11.09 14.64
N ALA A 273 -11.64 9.87 14.10
CA ALA A 273 -11.70 8.65 14.91
C ALA A 273 -10.38 8.43 15.66
N LEU A 274 -9.25 8.53 14.95
CA LEU A 274 -7.92 8.41 15.55
C LEU A 274 -7.63 9.53 16.56
N ALA A 275 -7.94 10.79 16.22
CA ALA A 275 -7.71 11.91 17.11
C ALA A 275 -8.48 11.77 18.43
N ARG A 276 -9.75 11.34 18.37
CA ARG A 276 -10.58 11.10 19.58
C ARG A 276 -10.03 9.96 20.43
N ARG A 277 -9.56 8.88 19.80
CA ARG A 277 -9.07 7.69 20.54
C ARG A 277 -7.70 7.93 21.18
N LEU A 278 -6.82 8.66 20.50
CA LEU A 278 -5.44 8.86 20.96
C LEU A 278 -5.22 10.18 21.71
N GLY A 279 -6.21 11.07 21.70
CA GLY A 279 -6.10 12.39 22.36
C GLY A 279 -5.04 13.30 21.72
N THR A 280 -4.66 13.05 20.45
CA THR A 280 -3.61 13.77 19.76
C THR A 280 -4.02 14.18 18.36
N ARG A 281 -3.30 15.16 17.78
CA ARG A 281 -3.52 15.58 16.40
C ARG A 281 -2.94 14.54 15.44
N ILE A 282 -3.76 14.05 14.51
CA ILE A 282 -3.32 13.15 13.44
C ILE A 282 -2.89 13.98 12.24
N GLN A 283 -1.62 13.90 11.87
CA GLN A 283 -1.00 14.71 10.82
C GLN A 283 -0.62 13.91 9.58
N HIS A 284 -0.48 12.59 9.70
CA HIS A 284 0.06 11.69 8.69
C HIS A 284 -1.05 10.82 8.07
N PHE A 285 -0.99 10.71 6.74
CA PHE A 285 -1.92 9.93 5.93
C PHE A 285 -1.14 9.04 4.94
N ALA A 286 -1.61 7.85 4.63
CA ALA A 286 -1.12 7.06 3.50
C ALA A 286 -2.26 6.74 2.55
N TYR A 287 -2.02 6.91 1.25
CA TYR A 287 -3.01 6.57 0.23
C TYR A 287 -3.09 5.06 0.06
N PRO A 288 -4.29 4.44 0.07
CA PRO A 288 -4.47 3.04 -0.26
C PRO A 288 -3.87 2.69 -1.64
N ASP A 289 -3.14 1.58 -1.72
CA ASP A 289 -2.33 1.17 -2.88
C ASP A 289 -1.33 2.25 -3.36
N GLY A 290 -1.11 3.30 -2.54
CA GLY A 290 -0.30 4.48 -2.87
C GLY A 290 -0.82 5.31 -4.04
N ARG A 291 -2.10 5.13 -4.43
CA ARG A 291 -2.71 5.79 -5.58
C ARG A 291 -3.38 7.09 -5.21
N PHE A 292 -3.18 8.08 -6.04
CA PHE A 292 -3.81 9.39 -5.89
C PHE A 292 -3.99 10.08 -7.24
N ASP A 293 -4.88 11.05 -7.28
CA ASP A 293 -4.99 12.07 -8.32
C ASP A 293 -5.04 13.46 -7.65
N THR A 294 -4.97 14.50 -8.43
CA THR A 294 -4.97 15.89 -7.93
C THR A 294 -6.24 16.23 -7.14
N ALA A 295 -7.39 15.65 -7.51
CA ALA A 295 -8.65 15.88 -6.80
C ALA A 295 -8.62 15.27 -5.40
N ALA A 296 -8.18 14.01 -5.28
CA ALA A 296 -8.04 13.33 -3.99
C ALA A 296 -7.03 14.04 -3.08
N VAL A 297 -5.89 14.51 -3.62
CA VAL A 297 -4.88 15.25 -2.84
C VAL A 297 -5.46 16.54 -2.25
N SER A 298 -6.23 17.29 -3.05
CA SER A 298 -6.91 18.52 -2.57
C SER A 298 -7.83 18.22 -1.38
N VAL A 299 -8.61 17.13 -1.45
CA VAL A 299 -9.51 16.74 -0.36
C VAL A 299 -8.76 16.27 0.88
N VAL A 300 -7.63 15.57 0.72
CA VAL A 300 -6.75 15.18 1.83
C VAL A 300 -6.20 16.44 2.54
N ALA A 301 -5.86 17.51 1.77
CA ALA A 301 -5.49 18.80 2.33
C ALA A 301 -6.65 19.43 3.13
N ASP A 302 -7.85 19.47 2.55
CA ASP A 302 -9.05 19.99 3.19
C ASP A 302 -9.42 19.24 4.46
N ALA A 303 -9.18 17.92 4.51
CA ALA A 303 -9.34 17.09 5.71
C ALA A 303 -8.32 17.43 6.82
N GLY A 304 -7.30 18.26 6.54
CA GLY A 304 -6.35 18.81 7.51
C GLY A 304 -5.15 17.92 7.82
N TYR A 305 -4.80 17.00 6.93
CA TYR A 305 -3.51 16.30 6.99
C TYR A 305 -2.38 17.24 6.55
N ARG A 306 -1.21 17.10 7.16
CA ARG A 306 -0.01 17.87 6.81
C ARG A 306 0.92 17.10 5.90
N PHE A 307 0.95 15.79 6.05
CA PHE A 307 1.86 14.89 5.34
C PHE A 307 1.09 13.69 4.83
N ALA A 308 1.26 13.38 3.53
CA ALA A 308 0.67 12.16 2.99
C ALA A 308 1.67 11.39 2.10
N TYR A 309 1.53 10.08 2.08
CA TYR A 309 2.53 9.17 1.54
C TYR A 309 1.94 8.31 0.41
N THR A 310 2.71 8.21 -0.68
CA THR A 310 2.37 7.46 -1.89
C THR A 310 3.36 6.32 -2.14
N THR A 311 3.20 5.58 -3.22
CA THR A 311 4.14 4.53 -3.65
C THR A 311 4.79 4.81 -5.00
N CYS A 312 4.56 5.97 -5.59
CA CYS A 312 5.20 6.40 -6.82
C CYS A 312 6.10 7.62 -6.59
N LEU A 313 6.98 7.91 -7.57
CA LEU A 313 7.90 9.06 -7.50
C LEU A 313 7.25 10.37 -7.96
N HIS A 314 6.04 10.31 -8.50
CA HIS A 314 5.32 11.53 -8.89
C HIS A 314 4.95 12.33 -7.63
N ARG A 315 5.20 13.64 -7.69
CA ARG A 315 4.82 14.57 -6.64
C ARG A 315 3.87 15.61 -7.22
N ASP A 316 2.78 15.85 -6.51
CA ASP A 316 1.89 16.95 -6.87
C ASP A 316 2.61 18.28 -6.62
N PRO A 317 2.72 19.17 -7.63
CA PRO A 317 3.46 20.41 -7.48
C PRO A 317 2.79 21.41 -6.52
N GLN A 318 1.48 21.35 -6.36
CA GLN A 318 0.72 22.21 -5.46
C GLN A 318 0.76 21.68 -4.01
N TYR A 319 0.79 20.35 -3.85
CA TYR A 319 0.77 19.67 -2.55
C TYR A 319 1.94 18.69 -2.38
N PRO A 320 3.19 19.15 -2.44
CA PRO A 320 4.35 18.25 -2.44
C PRO A 320 4.53 17.47 -1.13
N LEU A 321 4.02 17.97 -0.01
CA LEU A 321 4.05 17.27 1.29
C LEU A 321 2.90 16.28 1.45
N LEU A 322 1.89 16.35 0.60
CA LEU A 322 0.80 15.37 0.55
C LEU A 322 1.00 14.29 -0.52
N THR A 323 2.18 14.21 -1.11
CA THR A 323 2.55 13.19 -2.11
C THR A 323 3.99 12.71 -1.91
N ILE A 324 4.39 12.45 -0.67
CA ILE A 324 5.74 12.01 -0.31
C ILE A 324 5.93 10.55 -0.78
N PRO A 325 6.93 10.28 -1.64
CA PRO A 325 7.19 8.93 -2.14
C PRO A 325 7.64 7.98 -1.05
N ARG A 326 7.13 6.75 -1.08
CA ARG A 326 7.62 5.62 -0.27
C ARG A 326 8.03 4.45 -1.16
N LYS A 327 8.89 3.63 -0.65
CA LYS A 327 9.26 2.35 -1.25
C LYS A 327 8.72 1.20 -0.41
N LEU A 328 7.83 0.42 -1.00
CA LEU A 328 7.31 -0.79 -0.36
C LEU A 328 8.32 -1.94 -0.48
N LEU A 329 8.56 -2.61 0.61
CA LEU A 329 9.42 -3.78 0.69
C LEU A 329 8.66 -4.97 1.29
N TRP A 330 8.99 -6.16 0.82
CA TRP A 330 8.45 -7.44 1.30
C TRP A 330 9.55 -8.50 1.29
N GLU A 331 9.24 -9.74 1.65
CA GLU A 331 10.22 -10.83 1.79
C GLU A 331 11.18 -10.92 0.60
N ASN A 332 10.64 -10.92 -0.62
CA ASN A 332 11.41 -11.16 -1.83
C ASN A 332 12.09 -9.91 -2.41
N SER A 333 11.91 -8.73 -1.83
CA SER A 333 12.43 -7.46 -2.36
C SER A 333 13.95 -7.44 -2.45
N CYS A 334 14.62 -8.05 -1.46
CA CYS A 334 16.07 -7.99 -1.28
C CYS A 334 16.76 -9.36 -1.35
N LEU A 335 16.12 -10.36 -1.98
CA LEU A 335 16.70 -11.69 -2.16
C LEU A 335 17.60 -11.77 -3.41
N ASP A 336 18.74 -12.46 -3.27
CA ASP A 336 19.61 -12.85 -4.38
C ASP A 336 19.04 -14.06 -5.16
N ALA A 337 19.82 -14.55 -6.12
CA ALA A 337 19.44 -15.71 -6.92
C ALA A 337 19.32 -17.02 -6.12
N LEU A 338 19.93 -17.09 -4.93
CA LEU A 338 19.89 -18.24 -4.02
C LEU A 338 18.80 -18.11 -2.95
N GLY A 339 17.97 -17.04 -3.00
CA GLY A 339 16.94 -16.77 -2.01
C GLY A 339 17.47 -16.26 -0.66
N ARG A 340 18.68 -15.67 -0.62
CA ARG A 340 19.28 -15.11 0.58
C ARG A 340 19.20 -13.59 0.56
N PHE A 341 19.14 -12.97 1.73
CA PHE A 341 19.25 -11.51 1.84
C PHE A 341 20.55 -11.00 1.19
N SER A 342 20.43 -10.00 0.34
CA SER A 342 21.53 -9.41 -0.44
C SER A 342 21.69 -7.93 -0.12
N SER A 343 22.81 -7.57 0.55
CA SER A 343 23.18 -6.17 0.78
C SER A 343 23.30 -5.36 -0.51
N PRO A 344 23.90 -5.87 -1.62
CA PRO A 344 23.91 -5.16 -2.89
C PRO A 344 22.51 -4.84 -3.43
N ILE A 345 21.57 -5.80 -3.37
CA ILE A 345 20.20 -5.57 -3.82
C ILE A 345 19.49 -4.57 -2.91
N MET A 346 19.65 -4.69 -1.59
CA MET A 346 19.11 -3.73 -0.62
C MET A 346 19.65 -2.32 -0.88
N SER A 347 20.95 -2.19 -1.16
CA SER A 347 21.57 -0.91 -1.49
C SER A 347 20.98 -0.32 -2.79
N CYS A 348 20.78 -1.14 -3.83
CA CYS A 348 20.12 -0.70 -5.05
C CYS A 348 18.67 -0.28 -4.83
N GLN A 349 17.92 -0.97 -3.94
CA GLN A 349 16.59 -0.56 -3.52
C GLN A 349 16.62 0.80 -2.83
N ALA A 350 17.48 0.96 -1.83
CA ALA A 350 17.56 2.18 -1.02
C ALA A 350 17.97 3.42 -1.86
N HIS A 351 18.79 3.24 -2.89
CA HIS A 351 19.24 4.33 -3.76
C HIS A 351 18.37 4.50 -5.03
N GLY A 352 17.22 3.82 -5.12
CA GLY A 352 16.28 3.98 -6.25
C GLY A 352 16.81 3.48 -7.60
N VAL A 353 17.85 2.62 -7.63
CA VAL A 353 18.44 2.11 -8.88
C VAL A 353 17.40 1.38 -9.74
N PHE A 354 16.52 0.60 -9.10
CA PHE A 354 15.48 -0.13 -9.82
C PHE A 354 14.28 0.75 -10.22
N ASP A 355 14.20 1.97 -9.69
CA ASP A 355 13.14 2.92 -10.00
C ASP A 355 13.43 3.75 -11.25
N VAL A 356 14.70 3.83 -11.66
CA VAL A 356 15.14 4.57 -12.89
C VAL A 356 14.37 4.11 -14.12
N PHE A 357 14.00 2.84 -14.17
CA PHE A 357 13.23 2.23 -15.27
C PHE A 357 11.74 2.08 -14.96
N ALA A 358 11.32 2.41 -13.74
CA ALA A 358 9.94 2.32 -13.31
C ALA A 358 9.20 3.62 -13.66
N ARG A 359 8.54 3.66 -14.83
CA ARG A 359 7.60 4.75 -15.13
C ARG A 359 6.37 4.59 -14.27
N CYS A 360 5.91 5.69 -13.66
CA CYS A 360 4.60 5.71 -13.02
C CYS A 360 3.52 5.36 -14.05
N ARG A 361 2.69 4.37 -13.72
CA ARG A 361 1.57 3.93 -14.56
C ARG A 361 0.23 4.46 -14.07
N GLN A 362 0.24 5.28 -13.02
CA GLN A 362 -0.97 5.90 -12.47
C GLN A 362 -1.31 7.14 -13.29
N ASP A 363 -2.59 7.36 -13.50
CA ASP A 363 -3.12 8.56 -14.09
C ASP A 363 -3.39 9.58 -12.97
N HIS A 364 -2.45 10.48 -12.76
CA HIS A 364 -2.58 11.52 -11.72
C HIS A 364 -3.45 12.71 -12.16
N TRP A 365 -3.84 12.77 -13.42
CA TRP A 365 -4.58 13.87 -14.04
C TRP A 365 -5.92 13.36 -14.60
N TRP A 366 -6.79 12.84 -13.75
CA TRP A 366 -8.14 12.50 -14.20
C TRP A 366 -9.01 13.77 -14.19
N PRO A 367 -9.56 14.21 -15.33
CA PRO A 367 -10.62 15.20 -15.30
C PRO A 367 -11.81 14.55 -14.59
N VAL A 368 -12.30 15.18 -13.54
CA VAL A 368 -13.58 14.84 -12.92
C VAL A 368 -14.58 14.73 -14.08
N SER A 369 -15.12 13.54 -14.31
CA SER A 369 -16.19 13.35 -15.30
C SER A 369 -17.26 14.37 -14.98
N ALA A 370 -17.49 15.31 -15.90
CA ALA A 370 -18.56 16.25 -15.79
C ALA A 370 -19.84 15.45 -15.51
N SER A 371 -20.44 15.70 -14.36
CA SER A 371 -21.74 15.19 -13.99
C SER A 371 -22.65 15.39 -15.20
N VAL A 372 -23.22 14.29 -15.70
CA VAL A 372 -24.28 14.33 -16.71
C VAL A 372 -25.35 15.27 -16.16
N ALA A 373 -25.42 16.48 -16.72
CA ALA A 373 -26.51 17.39 -16.44
C ALA A 373 -27.81 16.68 -16.85
N PRO A 374 -28.84 16.69 -16.01
CA PRO A 374 -30.14 16.12 -16.41
C PRO A 374 -30.64 16.87 -17.63
N GLY A 375 -30.89 16.11 -18.71
CA GLY A 375 -31.34 16.62 -19.97
C GLY A 375 -32.58 17.50 -19.79
N GLY A 376 -32.45 18.78 -20.16
CA GLY A 376 -33.57 19.65 -20.42
C GLY A 376 -34.33 19.10 -21.60
N GLY A 377 -35.59 18.68 -21.37
CA GLY A 377 -36.49 18.26 -22.41
C GLY A 377 -36.80 19.42 -23.41
N PRO A 378 -37.14 19.11 -24.65
CA PRO A 378 -37.55 20.11 -25.62
C PRO A 378 -38.95 20.58 -25.26
N GLY A 379 -39.06 21.84 -24.91
CA GLY A 379 -40.32 22.55 -24.82
C GLY A 379 -40.57 23.35 -26.09
N GLY A 380 -41.75 23.17 -26.63
CA GLY A 380 -42.40 24.07 -27.57
C GLY A 380 -42.12 23.84 -29.04
#